data_f46d2ac404063413bd3fc9a63ccf173b
#
_entry.id   f46d2ac404063413bd3fc9a63ccf173b
#
_cell.length_a   1.000
_cell.length_b   1.000
_cell.length_c   1.000
_cell.angle_alpha   90.00
_cell.angle_beta   90.00
_cell.angle_gamma   90.00
#
_symmetry.space_group_name_H-M   'P 1'
#
loop_
_entity.id
_entity.type
_entity.pdbx_description
1 polymer ?
#
loop_
_entity_poly.entity_id
_entity_poly.type
_entity_poly.pdbx_seq_one_letter_code
_entity_poly.pdbx_strand_id
1 'polypeptide(L)'
;VQQLNSEIAPKIDCTACGNCCKTLLININEKEADALSKHLDQPREIFDKNYLEKGMNGALLISAVPCHFLQDNKCTVYDFRFEGCKEFPAMHLPHFNKRLFTTFMHYNRCPIIFNIVEQLKIETQFVLEPKSETL
;
A
#
# COMPACT_ATOMS: atom_id res chain seq x y z
N VAL A 1 -13.22 12.36 2.77
CA VAL A 1 -12.09 11.58 2.18
C VAL A 1 -12.59 10.50 1.25
N GLN A 2 -13.58 9.71 1.63
CA GLN A 2 -14.13 8.65 0.77
C GLN A 2 -14.67 9.19 -0.57
N GLN A 3 -15.33 10.34 -0.55
CA GLN A 3 -15.81 11.01 -1.76
C GLN A 3 -14.63 11.44 -2.65
N LEU A 4 -13.60 12.05 -2.07
CA LEU A 4 -12.40 12.45 -2.80
C LEU A 4 -11.71 11.23 -3.41
N ASN A 5 -11.66 10.12 -2.71
CA ASN A 5 -11.13 8.88 -3.24
C ASN A 5 -11.90 8.40 -4.47
N SER A 6 -13.23 8.45 -4.43
CA SER A 6 -14.07 8.04 -5.58
C SER A 6 -13.86 8.90 -6.82
N GLU A 7 -13.44 10.15 -6.65
CA GLU A 7 -13.17 11.09 -7.74
C GLU A 7 -11.73 10.99 -8.25
N ILE A 8 -10.77 10.79 -7.35
CA ILE A 8 -9.33 10.87 -7.65
C ILE A 8 -8.74 9.52 -8.03
N ALA A 9 -9.06 8.46 -7.28
CA ALA A 9 -8.45 7.14 -7.49
C ALA A 9 -8.62 6.60 -8.92
N PRO A 10 -9.80 6.75 -9.58
CA PRO A 10 -9.95 6.26 -10.94
C PRO A 10 -9.07 6.96 -11.99
N LYS A 11 -8.52 8.13 -11.66
CA LYS A 11 -7.64 8.90 -12.55
C LYS A 11 -6.18 8.46 -12.46
N ILE A 12 -5.86 7.59 -11.51
CA ILE A 12 -4.49 7.14 -11.26
C ILE A 12 -4.42 5.64 -11.55
N ASP A 13 -3.52 5.25 -12.44
CA ASP A 13 -3.28 3.86 -12.78
C ASP A 13 -2.22 3.26 -11.84
N CYS A 14 -2.68 2.53 -10.82
CA CYS A 14 -1.79 1.86 -9.87
C CYS A 14 -0.95 0.78 -10.53
N THR A 15 -1.41 0.18 -11.62
CA THR A 15 -0.65 -0.85 -12.36
C THR A 15 0.56 -0.26 -13.07
N ALA A 16 0.51 1.03 -13.42
CA ALA A 16 1.64 1.76 -14.01
C ALA A 16 2.52 2.45 -12.96
N CYS A 17 1.99 2.72 -11.77
CA CYS A 17 2.70 3.45 -10.72
C CYS A 17 3.80 2.62 -10.05
N GLY A 18 3.48 1.42 -9.54
CA GLY A 18 4.42 0.51 -8.89
C GLY A 18 5.04 1.00 -7.58
N ASN A 19 4.71 2.19 -7.08
CA ASN A 19 5.39 2.77 -5.92
C ASN A 19 5.15 2.00 -4.62
N CYS A 20 3.95 1.48 -4.39
CA CYS A 20 3.66 0.66 -3.22
C CYS A 20 4.46 -0.65 -3.24
N CYS A 21 4.62 -1.27 -4.40
CA CYS A 21 5.44 -2.47 -4.57
C CYS A 21 6.94 -2.22 -4.28
N LYS A 22 7.39 -0.98 -4.38
CA LYS A 22 8.78 -0.60 -4.12
C LYS A 22 9.04 -0.27 -2.64
N THR A 23 8.01 -0.01 -1.85
CA THR A 23 8.17 0.60 -0.53
C THR A 23 7.40 -0.06 0.60
N LEU A 24 6.36 -0.87 0.31
CA LEU A 24 5.50 -1.48 1.34
C LEU A 24 5.96 -2.87 1.71
N LEU A 25 6.06 -3.12 3.03
CA LEU A 25 6.11 -4.46 3.59
C LEU A 25 4.67 -4.92 3.85
N ILE A 26 4.25 -5.96 3.17
CA ILE A 26 2.86 -6.45 3.23
C ILE A 26 2.79 -7.67 4.14
N ASN A 27 1.84 -7.65 5.08
CA ASN A 27 1.45 -8.80 5.88
C ASN A 27 0.63 -9.76 5.02
N ILE A 28 0.92 -11.04 5.12
CA ILE A 28 0.32 -12.09 4.31
C ILE A 28 -0.28 -13.13 5.25
N ASN A 29 -1.53 -13.53 5.00
CA ASN A 29 -2.13 -14.63 5.74
C ASN A 29 -1.88 -15.99 5.07
N GLU A 30 -2.15 -17.07 5.80
CA GLU A 30 -1.92 -18.43 5.33
C GLU A 30 -2.70 -18.76 4.05
N LYS A 31 -3.95 -18.29 3.95
CA LYS A 31 -4.80 -18.54 2.77
C LYS A 31 -4.27 -17.86 1.53
N GLU A 32 -3.77 -16.63 1.66
CA GLU A 32 -3.18 -15.87 0.56
C GLU A 32 -1.89 -16.54 0.07
N ALA A 33 -1.06 -16.98 0.99
CA ALA A 33 0.17 -17.70 0.66
C ALA A 33 -0.13 -19.03 -0.05
N ASP A 34 -1.14 -19.79 0.41
CA ASP A 34 -1.57 -21.02 -0.25
C ASP A 34 -2.08 -20.76 -1.67
N ALA A 35 -2.91 -19.75 -1.85
CA ALA A 35 -3.49 -19.41 -3.15
C ALA A 35 -2.41 -19.02 -4.16
N LEU A 36 -1.46 -18.18 -3.75
CA LEU A 36 -0.41 -17.72 -4.65
C LEU A 36 0.61 -18.82 -4.94
N SER A 37 0.96 -19.64 -3.97
CA SER A 37 1.86 -20.78 -4.20
C SER A 37 1.29 -21.76 -5.24
N LYS A 38 -0.01 -22.01 -5.18
CA LYS A 38 -0.71 -22.83 -6.18
C LYS A 38 -0.72 -22.18 -7.56
N HIS A 39 -0.97 -20.89 -7.62
CA HIS A 39 -0.95 -20.13 -8.87
C HIS A 39 0.43 -20.18 -9.55
N LEU A 40 1.50 -20.13 -8.76
CA LEU A 40 2.87 -20.21 -9.25
C LEU A 40 3.36 -21.64 -9.44
N ASP A 41 2.50 -22.64 -9.20
CA ASP A 41 2.83 -24.05 -9.29
C ASP A 41 4.06 -24.45 -8.45
N GLN A 42 4.10 -23.92 -7.23
CA GLN A 42 5.18 -24.17 -6.26
C GLN A 42 4.63 -24.81 -4.99
N PRO A 43 5.33 -25.80 -4.39
CA PRO A 43 5.03 -26.25 -3.05
C PRO A 43 5.09 -25.08 -2.06
N ARG A 44 4.18 -25.06 -1.07
CA ARG A 44 4.09 -24.00 -0.10
C ARG A 44 5.43 -23.74 0.63
N GLU A 45 6.16 -24.78 0.98
CA GLU A 45 7.45 -24.66 1.66
C GLU A 45 8.49 -23.91 0.81
N ILE A 46 8.52 -24.20 -0.48
CA ILE A 46 9.43 -23.53 -1.42
C ILE A 46 9.00 -22.09 -1.63
N PHE A 47 7.70 -21.84 -1.75
CA PHE A 47 7.15 -20.49 -1.86
C PHE A 47 7.53 -19.63 -0.65
N ASP A 48 7.32 -20.14 0.56
CA ASP A 48 7.66 -19.42 1.80
C ASP A 48 9.15 -19.11 1.87
N LYS A 49 9.99 -20.05 1.53
CA LYS A 49 11.45 -19.85 1.53
C LYS A 49 11.90 -18.76 0.57
N ASN A 50 11.29 -18.71 -0.62
CA ASN A 50 11.70 -17.78 -1.67
C ASN A 50 11.15 -16.38 -1.49
N TYR A 51 9.95 -16.23 -0.92
CA TYR A 51 9.22 -14.96 -0.96
C TYR A 51 8.81 -14.40 0.39
N LEU A 52 8.80 -15.19 1.45
CA LEU A 52 8.27 -14.79 2.75
C LEU A 52 9.32 -14.84 3.86
N GLU A 53 9.09 -14.05 4.90
CA GLU A 53 9.80 -14.16 6.17
C GLU A 53 8.79 -14.09 7.32
N LYS A 54 9.16 -14.65 8.46
CA LYS A 54 8.34 -14.57 9.69
C LYS A 54 8.77 -13.37 10.51
N GLY A 55 7.78 -12.52 10.87
CA GLY A 55 7.98 -11.46 11.84
C GLY A 55 8.09 -11.98 13.28
N MET A 56 8.34 -11.08 14.22
CA MET A 56 8.56 -11.40 15.63
C MET A 56 7.39 -12.12 16.30
N ASN A 57 6.17 -11.89 15.84
CA ASN A 57 4.93 -12.50 16.37
C ASN A 57 4.41 -13.65 15.49
N GLY A 58 5.25 -14.21 14.64
CA GLY A 58 4.88 -15.29 13.71
C GLY A 58 4.10 -14.84 12.48
N ALA A 59 3.85 -13.54 12.29
CA ALA A 59 3.20 -13.01 11.11
C ALA A 59 4.09 -13.22 9.86
N LEU A 60 3.46 -13.55 8.74
CA LEU A 60 4.17 -13.69 7.46
C LEU A 60 4.26 -12.32 6.79
N LEU A 61 5.44 -12.01 6.25
CA LEU A 61 5.74 -10.79 5.53
C LEU A 61 6.39 -11.12 4.19
N ILE A 62 6.19 -10.25 3.21
CA ILE A 62 7.02 -10.32 1.99
C ILE A 62 8.48 -10.07 2.36
N SER A 63 9.40 -10.88 1.86
CA SER A 63 10.80 -10.88 2.35
C SER A 63 11.70 -9.84 1.70
N ALA A 64 11.23 -9.13 0.69
CA ALA A 64 12.02 -8.13 -0.01
C ALA A 64 11.20 -6.91 -0.44
N VAL A 65 11.83 -5.76 -0.40
CA VAL A 65 11.36 -4.50 -0.96
C VAL A 65 12.50 -3.95 -1.83
N PRO A 66 12.30 -3.70 -3.11
CA PRO A 66 11.05 -3.85 -3.88
C PRO A 66 10.49 -5.27 -3.91
N CYS A 67 9.16 -5.38 -4.06
CA CYS A 67 8.46 -6.66 -4.06
C CYS A 67 9.02 -7.64 -5.11
N HIS A 68 9.13 -8.92 -4.77
CA HIS A 68 9.58 -9.98 -5.68
C HIS A 68 8.78 -10.07 -6.98
N PHE A 69 7.50 -9.69 -6.94
CA PHE A 69 6.57 -9.81 -8.06
C PHE A 69 6.49 -8.53 -8.90
N LEU A 70 7.28 -7.52 -8.58
CA LEU A 70 7.36 -6.29 -9.36
C LEU A 70 8.32 -6.48 -10.53
N GLN A 71 7.83 -6.28 -11.75
CA GLN A 71 8.63 -6.26 -12.96
C GLN A 71 8.16 -5.14 -13.87
N ASP A 72 9.09 -4.29 -14.32
CA ASP A 72 8.80 -3.14 -15.18
C ASP A 72 7.67 -2.24 -14.63
N ASN A 73 7.70 -1.96 -13.32
CA ASN A 73 6.69 -1.20 -12.56
C ASN A 73 5.30 -1.86 -12.48
N LYS A 74 5.19 -3.13 -12.85
CA LYS A 74 3.91 -3.86 -12.86
C LYS A 74 3.98 -5.09 -11.96
N CYS A 75 2.88 -5.37 -11.28
CA CYS A 75 2.75 -6.60 -10.50
C CYS A 75 2.51 -7.80 -11.43
N THR A 76 3.41 -8.77 -11.41
CA THR A 76 3.30 -9.97 -12.23
C THR A 76 2.20 -10.93 -11.78
N VAL A 77 1.70 -10.75 -10.56
CA VAL A 77 0.62 -11.56 -9.96
C VAL A 77 -0.60 -10.68 -9.60
N TYR A 78 -0.89 -9.68 -10.39
CA TYR A 78 -1.88 -8.65 -10.09
C TYR A 78 -3.25 -9.21 -9.67
N ASP A 79 -3.76 -10.22 -10.38
CA ASP A 79 -5.06 -10.85 -10.08
C ASP A 79 -5.04 -11.68 -8.78
N PHE A 80 -3.86 -12.01 -8.29
CA PHE A 80 -3.63 -12.76 -7.05
C PHE A 80 -2.96 -11.91 -5.96
N ARG A 81 -3.12 -10.58 -6.03
CA ARG A 81 -2.55 -9.68 -5.03
C ARG A 81 -3.03 -10.03 -3.62
N PHE A 82 -2.16 -9.79 -2.66
CA PHE A 82 -2.53 -9.89 -1.24
C PHE A 82 -3.56 -8.83 -0.87
N GLU A 83 -4.37 -9.12 0.15
CA GLU A 83 -5.39 -8.16 0.62
C GLU A 83 -4.78 -6.81 1.01
N GLY A 84 -3.61 -6.81 1.65
CA GLY A 84 -2.89 -5.57 1.95
C GLY A 84 -2.57 -4.73 0.71
N CYS A 85 -2.24 -5.38 -0.41
CA CYS A 85 -1.99 -4.69 -1.67
C CYS A 85 -3.29 -4.14 -2.30
N LYS A 86 -4.40 -4.89 -2.18
CA LYS A 86 -5.71 -4.47 -2.71
C LYS A 86 -6.31 -3.33 -1.89
N GLU A 87 -6.16 -3.38 -0.58
CA GLU A 87 -6.73 -2.40 0.34
C GLU A 87 -5.97 -1.08 0.31
N PHE A 88 -4.67 -1.10 0.12
CA PHE A 88 -3.87 0.12 0.02
C PHE A 88 -4.32 0.98 -1.18
N PRO A 89 -4.47 2.29 -1.04
CA PRO A 89 -4.09 3.15 0.09
C PRO A 89 -5.17 3.34 1.17
N ALA A 90 -6.22 2.58 1.19
CA ALA A 90 -7.27 2.55 2.20
C ALA A 90 -8.12 3.84 2.31
N MET A 91 -8.08 4.70 1.30
CA MET A 91 -8.82 5.97 1.29
C MET A 91 -10.34 5.77 1.10
N HIS A 92 -10.76 4.59 0.69
CA HIS A 92 -12.16 4.20 0.56
C HIS A 92 -12.79 3.78 1.90
N LEU A 93 -11.98 3.54 2.93
CA LEU A 93 -12.45 3.08 4.22
C LEU A 93 -12.93 4.24 5.10
N PRO A 94 -13.92 4.00 6.01
CA PRO A 94 -14.33 5.00 6.99
C PRO A 94 -13.24 5.29 8.02
N HIS A 95 -13.45 6.33 8.81
CA HIS A 95 -12.56 6.70 9.92
C HIS A 95 -11.14 7.08 9.49
N PHE A 96 -11.02 7.87 8.45
CA PHE A 96 -9.75 8.42 7.98
C PHE A 96 -8.91 9.05 9.11
N ASN A 97 -9.55 9.75 10.03
CA ASN A 97 -8.90 10.41 11.16
C ASN A 97 -8.14 9.45 12.09
N LYS A 98 -8.47 8.17 12.07
CA LYS A 98 -7.75 7.13 12.84
C LYS A 98 -6.52 6.58 12.11
N ARG A 99 -6.32 6.94 10.86
CA ARG A 99 -5.23 6.46 10.00
C ARG A 99 -4.28 7.57 9.54
N LEU A 100 -4.24 8.69 10.26
CA LEU A 100 -3.44 9.86 9.87
C LEU A 100 -1.95 9.53 9.79
N PHE A 101 -1.41 8.82 10.78
CA PHE A 101 0.00 8.47 10.79
C PHE A 101 0.39 7.67 9.54
N THR A 102 -0.33 6.61 9.24
CA THR A 102 -0.07 5.76 8.06
C THR A 102 -0.26 6.54 6.77
N THR A 103 -1.30 7.38 6.70
CA THR A 103 -1.58 8.22 5.54
C THR A 103 -0.41 9.16 5.25
N PHE A 104 0.09 9.86 6.26
CA PHE A 104 1.20 10.80 6.07
C PHE A 104 2.54 10.11 5.83
N MET A 105 2.72 8.89 6.34
CA MET A 105 3.90 8.09 6.05
C MET A 105 4.02 7.77 4.56
N HIS A 106 2.90 7.64 3.86
CA HIS A 106 2.86 7.33 2.42
C HIS A 106 2.50 8.52 1.53
N TYR A 107 2.40 9.71 2.10
CA TYR A 107 2.00 10.94 1.39
C TYR A 107 2.86 11.22 0.14
N ASN A 108 4.16 11.07 0.24
CA ASN A 108 5.09 11.30 -0.88
C ASN A 108 5.40 10.04 -1.70
N ARG A 109 4.71 8.95 -1.47
CA ARG A 109 4.94 7.68 -2.18
C ARG A 109 3.74 7.24 -3.02
N CYS A 110 2.54 7.63 -2.61
CA CYS A 110 1.30 7.22 -3.26
C CYS A 110 0.60 8.45 -3.87
N PRO A 111 0.49 8.52 -5.21
CA PRO A 111 -0.17 9.65 -5.87
C PRO A 111 -1.65 9.79 -5.48
N ILE A 112 -2.34 8.71 -5.14
CA ILE A 112 -3.72 8.77 -4.65
C ILE A 112 -3.76 9.51 -3.32
N ILE A 113 -2.95 9.11 -2.35
CA ILE A 113 -2.87 9.77 -1.04
C ILE A 113 -2.46 11.23 -1.19
N PHE A 114 -1.43 11.50 -1.98
CA PHE A 114 -0.95 12.86 -2.22
C PHE A 114 -2.09 13.77 -2.72
N ASN A 115 -2.76 13.37 -3.78
CA ASN A 115 -3.81 14.19 -4.39
C ASN A 115 -5.04 14.34 -3.48
N ILE A 116 -5.42 13.31 -2.73
CA ILE A 116 -6.51 13.40 -1.77
C ILE A 116 -6.17 14.38 -0.64
N VAL A 117 -4.98 14.28 -0.07
CA VAL A 117 -4.55 15.18 1.01
C VAL A 117 -4.45 16.62 0.53
N GLU A 118 -3.89 16.86 -0.66
CA GLU A 118 -3.80 18.22 -1.22
C GLU A 118 -5.19 18.82 -1.47
N GLN A 119 -6.13 18.04 -2.00
CA GLN A 119 -7.50 18.50 -2.20
C GLN A 119 -8.22 18.74 -0.87
N LEU A 120 -7.99 17.87 0.11
CA LEU A 120 -8.56 18.02 1.45
C LEU A 120 -8.08 19.31 2.13
N LYS A 121 -6.83 19.69 1.96
CA LYS A 121 -6.28 20.96 2.45
C LYS A 121 -7.02 22.15 1.84
N ILE A 122 -7.33 22.10 0.56
CA ILE A 122 -8.08 23.16 -0.13
C ILE A 122 -9.50 23.25 0.43
N GLU A 123 -10.21 22.14 0.53
CA GLU A 123 -11.60 22.08 0.97
C GLU A 123 -11.77 22.46 2.44
N THR A 124 -10.79 22.17 3.29
CA THR A 124 -10.80 22.54 4.71
C THR A 124 -10.17 23.91 4.97
N GLN A 125 -9.73 24.60 3.93
CA GLN A 125 -9.03 25.89 4.04
C GLN A 125 -7.81 25.81 4.98
N PHE A 126 -7.09 24.70 4.92
CA PHE A 126 -5.91 24.49 5.74
C PHE A 126 -4.82 25.50 5.37
N VAL A 127 -4.30 26.20 6.38
CA VAL A 127 -3.16 27.11 6.24
C VAL A 127 -2.06 26.64 7.18
N LEU A 128 -0.87 26.46 6.62
CA LEU A 128 0.31 26.16 7.42
C LEU A 128 0.71 27.43 8.17
N GLU A 129 0.54 27.42 9.49
CA GLU A 129 1.08 28.51 10.30
C GLU A 129 2.61 28.48 10.27
N PRO A 130 3.27 29.62 10.03
CA PRO A 130 4.71 29.67 10.10
C PRO A 130 5.13 29.27 11.53
N LYS A 131 6.08 28.32 11.63
CA LYS A 131 6.66 27.98 12.93
C LYS A 131 7.20 29.27 13.53
N SER A 132 6.65 29.68 14.68
CA SER A 132 7.29 30.70 15.46
C SER A 132 8.66 30.16 15.85
N GLU A 133 9.73 30.78 15.35
CA GLU A 133 11.07 30.51 15.83
C GLU A 133 11.17 31.05 17.25
N THR A 134 10.71 30.29 18.20
CA THR A 134 11.04 30.50 19.61
C THR A 134 12.39 29.83 19.85
N LEU A 135 13.39 30.67 19.97
CA LEU A 135 14.66 30.25 20.55
C LEU A 135 14.46 29.80 22.00
#